data_712ee4578656f5d3431e01fc69032ba8
#
_entry.id   712ee4578656f5d3431e01fc69032ba8
#
_cell.length_a   1.000
_cell.length_b   1.000
_cell.length_c   1.000
_cell.angle_alpha   90.00
_cell.angle_beta   90.00
_cell.angle_gamma   90.00
#
_symmetry.space_group_name_H-M   'P 1'
#
loop_
_entity.id
_entity.type
_entity.pdbx_description
1 polymer ?
#
loop_
_entity_poly.entity_id
_entity_poly.type
_entity_poly.pdbx_seq_one_letter_code
_entity_poly.pdbx_strand_id
1 'polypeptide(L)'
;MHKTTLTDDDCFAVRQAARRISQFYERYLSRAGVTPSQYSILALLRERPGLTMATLSNVLVIERTALLRALKPLVGAALVTGRIEPPCRGQTFALTAHGETKVADAHVHWLAAQEAFERYFGSTQAARLRDELFRITHNLPER
;
A
#
# COMPACT_ATOMS: atom_id res chain seq x y z
N MET A 1 -33.78 21.15 -4.04
CA MET A 1 -32.44 21.17 -3.47
C MET A 1 -32.21 19.86 -2.70
N HIS A 2 -31.47 18.95 -3.31
CA HIS A 2 -31.12 17.69 -2.62
C HIS A 2 -30.17 17.98 -1.47
N LYS A 3 -30.61 17.65 -0.27
CA LYS A 3 -29.76 17.74 0.91
C LYS A 3 -28.85 16.51 0.89
N THR A 4 -27.61 16.69 0.41
CA THR A 4 -26.61 15.63 0.39
C THR A 4 -26.24 15.25 1.82
N THR A 5 -26.46 13.99 2.17
CA THR A 5 -26.04 13.45 3.46
C THR A 5 -24.72 12.69 3.30
N LEU A 6 -24.08 12.33 4.42
CA LEU A 6 -22.85 11.51 4.38
C LEU A 6 -23.09 10.15 3.70
N THR A 7 -24.32 9.65 3.72
CA THR A 7 -24.68 8.40 3.04
C THR A 7 -24.72 8.52 1.52
N ASP A 8 -24.75 9.75 1.00
CA ASP A 8 -24.70 10.04 -0.43
C ASP A 8 -23.31 10.50 -0.89
N ASP A 9 -22.34 10.52 0.03
CA ASP A 9 -20.98 11.02 -0.24
C ASP A 9 -20.04 9.86 -0.58
N ASP A 10 -19.69 9.77 -1.86
CA ASP A 10 -18.82 8.71 -2.37
C ASP A 10 -17.42 8.76 -1.77
N CYS A 11 -16.87 9.95 -1.59
CA CYS A 11 -15.57 10.15 -0.97
C CYS A 11 -15.56 9.69 0.49
N PHE A 12 -16.60 10.04 1.25
CA PHE A 12 -16.75 9.58 2.63
C PHE A 12 -16.82 8.05 2.69
N ALA A 13 -17.62 7.43 1.81
CA ALA A 13 -17.77 5.97 1.76
C ALA A 13 -16.44 5.26 1.48
N VAL A 14 -15.68 5.74 0.50
CA VAL A 14 -14.36 5.16 0.15
C VAL A 14 -13.37 5.32 1.31
N ARG A 15 -13.31 6.52 1.91
CA ARG A 15 -12.38 6.80 3.00
C ARG A 15 -12.69 5.99 4.26
N GLN A 16 -13.98 5.85 4.60
CA GLN A 16 -14.42 5.05 5.72
C GLN A 16 -14.09 3.57 5.51
N ALA A 17 -14.39 3.04 4.32
CA ALA A 17 -14.08 1.66 3.96
C ALA A 17 -12.57 1.40 3.96
N ALA A 18 -11.78 2.32 3.43
CA ALA A 18 -10.32 2.21 3.42
C ALA A 18 -9.75 2.11 4.83
N ARG A 19 -10.24 2.93 5.76
CA ARG A 19 -9.81 2.84 7.16
C ARG A 19 -10.19 1.52 7.81
N ARG A 20 -11.41 1.03 7.55
CA ARG A 20 -11.89 -0.25 8.11
C ARG A 20 -11.08 -1.44 7.57
N ILE A 21 -10.83 -1.48 6.28
CA ILE A 21 -10.02 -2.51 5.64
C ILE A 21 -8.58 -2.47 6.16
N SER A 22 -8.00 -1.28 6.30
CA SER A 22 -6.64 -1.13 6.86
C SER A 22 -6.56 -1.69 8.29
N GLN A 23 -7.54 -1.40 9.14
CA GLN A 23 -7.62 -1.95 10.49
C GLN A 23 -7.75 -3.48 10.49
N PHE A 24 -8.51 -4.02 9.54
CA PHE A 24 -8.70 -5.45 9.40
C PHE A 24 -7.38 -6.15 9.02
N TYR A 25 -6.66 -5.65 8.01
CA TYR A 25 -5.37 -6.19 7.60
C TYR A 25 -4.29 -5.98 8.67
N GLU A 26 -4.32 -4.87 9.39
CA GLU A 26 -3.35 -4.56 10.44
C GLU A 26 -3.34 -5.61 11.55
N ARG A 27 -4.49 -6.18 11.90
CA ARG A 27 -4.56 -7.25 12.91
C ARG A 27 -3.74 -8.48 12.51
N TYR A 28 -3.65 -8.76 11.22
CA TYR A 28 -2.84 -9.87 10.69
C TYR A 28 -1.38 -9.48 10.54
N LEU A 29 -1.12 -8.34 9.91
CA LEU A 29 0.23 -7.87 9.60
C LEU A 29 1.03 -7.49 10.84
N SER A 30 0.38 -7.09 11.93
CA SER A 30 1.06 -6.79 13.19
C SER A 30 1.85 -7.97 13.74
N ARG A 31 1.46 -9.19 13.40
CA ARG A 31 2.20 -10.41 13.78
C ARG A 31 3.61 -10.46 13.17
N ALA A 32 3.79 -9.82 12.03
CA ALA A 32 5.10 -9.66 11.39
C ALA A 32 5.75 -8.29 11.69
N GLY A 33 5.10 -7.46 12.52
CA GLY A 33 5.62 -6.16 12.91
C GLY A 33 5.57 -5.10 11.83
N VAL A 34 4.65 -5.21 10.87
CA VAL A 34 4.47 -4.22 9.79
C VAL A 34 3.03 -3.72 9.73
N THR A 35 2.88 -2.47 9.29
CA THR A 35 1.58 -1.89 8.98
C THR A 35 1.18 -2.21 7.54
N PRO A 36 -0.11 -2.06 7.16
CA PRO A 36 -0.52 -2.20 5.75
C PRO A 36 0.26 -1.29 4.79
N SER A 37 0.51 -0.04 5.18
CA SER A 37 1.28 0.91 4.37
C SER A 37 2.73 0.46 4.18
N GLN A 38 3.37 -0.01 5.23
CA GLN A 38 4.72 -0.56 5.18
C GLN A 38 4.77 -1.82 4.30
N TYR A 39 3.81 -2.71 4.47
CA TYR A 39 3.72 -3.92 3.66
C TYR A 39 3.60 -3.59 2.17
N SER A 40 2.77 -2.61 1.81
CA SER A 40 2.60 -2.18 0.41
C SER A 40 3.93 -1.71 -0.21
N ILE A 41 4.71 -0.93 0.54
CA ILE A 41 6.03 -0.47 0.07
C ILE A 41 6.98 -1.66 -0.10
N LEU A 42 7.07 -2.52 0.90
CA LEU A 42 7.95 -3.69 0.86
C LEU A 42 7.58 -4.65 -0.27
N ALA A 43 6.28 -4.91 -0.45
CA ALA A 43 5.78 -5.79 -1.51
C ALA A 43 6.06 -5.21 -2.90
N LEU A 44 5.88 -3.90 -3.08
CA LEU A 44 6.17 -3.22 -4.34
C LEU A 44 7.66 -3.29 -4.68
N LEU A 45 8.53 -3.07 -3.71
CA LEU A 45 9.97 -3.16 -3.90
C LEU A 45 10.44 -4.60 -4.15
N ARG A 46 9.73 -5.60 -3.63
CA ARG A 46 10.00 -7.00 -3.95
C ARG A 46 9.67 -7.32 -5.41
N GLU A 47 8.53 -6.80 -5.91
CA GLU A 47 8.13 -6.99 -7.31
C GLU A 47 9.02 -6.22 -8.27
N ARG A 48 9.42 -5.00 -7.91
CA ARG A 48 10.17 -4.07 -8.77
C ARG A 48 11.30 -3.42 -7.97
N PRO A 49 12.47 -4.04 -7.90
CA PRO A 49 13.62 -3.43 -7.21
C PRO A 49 14.17 -2.22 -7.97
N GLY A 50 14.73 -1.29 -7.23
CA GLY A 50 15.38 -0.11 -7.82
C GLY A 50 14.41 0.98 -8.27
N LEU A 51 13.31 1.19 -7.56
CA LEU A 51 12.33 2.23 -7.88
C LEU A 51 12.76 3.60 -7.33
N THR A 52 12.50 4.63 -8.14
CA THR A 52 12.69 6.02 -7.73
C THR A 52 11.58 6.49 -6.80
N MET A 53 11.85 7.60 -6.10
CA MET A 53 10.83 8.28 -5.28
C MET A 53 9.59 8.63 -6.10
N ALA A 54 9.78 9.14 -7.33
CA ALA A 54 8.67 9.53 -8.21
C ALA A 54 7.80 8.32 -8.59
N THR A 55 8.42 7.19 -8.96
CA THR A 55 7.68 5.98 -9.31
C THR A 55 6.92 5.42 -8.11
N LEU A 56 7.55 5.37 -6.93
CA LEU A 56 6.88 4.95 -5.70
C LEU A 56 5.68 5.83 -5.37
N SER A 57 5.84 7.15 -5.44
CA SER A 57 4.75 8.11 -5.23
C SER A 57 3.58 7.88 -6.18
N ASN A 58 3.88 7.67 -7.45
CA ASN A 58 2.85 7.48 -8.49
C ASN A 58 2.10 6.15 -8.30
N VAL A 59 2.81 5.06 -8.09
CA VAL A 59 2.19 3.74 -7.94
C VAL A 59 1.35 3.66 -6.66
N LEU A 60 1.87 4.20 -5.55
CA LEU A 60 1.19 4.18 -4.26
C LEU A 60 0.14 5.29 -4.12
N VAL A 61 0.08 6.23 -5.07
CA VAL A 61 -0.81 7.42 -5.04
C VAL A 61 -0.64 8.16 -3.71
N ILE A 62 0.59 8.46 -3.37
CA ILE A 62 0.95 9.10 -2.09
C ILE A 62 1.86 10.29 -2.39
N GLU A 63 1.69 11.38 -1.65
CA GLU A 63 2.55 12.55 -1.78
C GLU A 63 3.97 12.25 -1.30
N ARG A 64 4.94 12.93 -1.90
CA ARG A 64 6.37 12.74 -1.63
C ARG A 64 6.71 12.86 -0.14
N THR A 65 6.15 13.86 0.54
CA THR A 65 6.40 14.08 1.98
C THR A 65 5.91 12.90 2.82
N ALA A 66 4.72 12.39 2.51
CA ALA A 66 4.15 11.24 3.21
C ALA A 66 4.96 9.96 2.90
N LEU A 67 5.44 9.81 1.67
CA LEU A 67 6.29 8.68 1.28
C LEU A 67 7.64 8.71 2.02
N LEU A 68 8.28 9.87 2.11
CA LEU A 68 9.53 10.03 2.89
C LEU A 68 9.33 9.64 4.35
N ARG A 69 8.21 10.05 4.92
CA ARG A 69 7.84 9.72 6.30
C ARG A 69 7.62 8.21 6.48
N ALA A 70 7.03 7.55 5.48
CA ALA A 70 6.81 6.11 5.51
C ALA A 70 8.09 5.30 5.29
N LEU A 71 9.00 5.80 4.43
CA LEU A 71 10.28 5.13 4.12
C LEU A 71 11.28 5.23 5.29
N LYS A 72 11.25 6.30 6.05
CA LYS A 72 12.23 6.55 7.13
C LYS A 72 12.32 5.39 8.13
N PRO A 73 11.22 4.86 8.71
CA PRO A 73 11.31 3.72 9.60
C PRO A 73 11.84 2.46 8.91
N LEU A 74 11.53 2.25 7.64
CA LEU A 74 11.98 1.08 6.89
C LEU A 74 13.48 1.12 6.62
N VAL A 75 14.00 2.28 6.28
CA VAL A 75 15.45 2.51 6.13
C VAL A 75 16.14 2.37 7.49
N GLY A 76 15.57 2.97 8.54
CA GLY A 76 16.10 2.89 9.90
C GLY A 76 16.16 1.47 10.44
N ALA A 77 15.22 0.61 10.07
CA ALA A 77 15.19 -0.81 10.44
C ALA A 77 16.04 -1.69 9.49
N ALA A 78 16.76 -1.09 8.54
CA ALA A 78 17.57 -1.77 7.54
C ALA A 78 16.78 -2.76 6.65
N LEU A 79 15.50 -2.48 6.42
CA LEU A 79 14.66 -3.28 5.53
C LEU A 79 14.73 -2.78 4.08
N VAL A 80 14.97 -1.49 3.91
CA VAL A 80 15.07 -0.80 2.63
C VAL A 80 16.38 -0.01 2.61
N THR A 81 17.04 -0.02 1.46
CA THR A 81 18.21 0.81 1.20
C THR A 81 17.95 1.77 0.06
N GLY A 82 18.44 3.00 0.20
CA GLY A 82 18.43 4.00 -0.86
C GLY A 82 19.81 4.14 -1.46
N ARG A 83 19.90 4.17 -2.79
CA ARG A 83 21.14 4.34 -3.54
C ARG A 83 21.01 5.46 -4.55
N ILE A 84 22.09 6.22 -4.72
CA ILE A 84 22.23 7.17 -5.82
C ILE A 84 23.10 6.51 -6.86
N GLU A 85 22.52 6.11 -8.00
CA GLU A 85 23.24 5.45 -9.07
C GLU A 85 23.30 6.37 -10.30
N PRO A 86 24.51 6.58 -10.90
CA PRO A 86 24.59 7.27 -12.17
C PRO A 86 23.89 6.46 -13.28
N PRO A 87 23.20 7.10 -14.26
CA PRO A 87 23.08 8.55 -14.46
C PRO A 87 21.91 9.19 -13.73
N CYS A 88 21.20 8.47 -12.87
CA CYS A 88 20.06 8.99 -12.12
C CYS A 88 20.51 10.03 -11.09
N ARG A 89 19.83 11.20 -11.07
CA ARG A 89 20.09 12.28 -10.09
C ARG A 89 19.34 12.08 -8.76
N GLY A 90 18.50 11.05 -8.67
CA GLY A 90 17.69 10.75 -7.50
C GLY A 90 18.05 9.40 -6.89
N GLN A 91 17.58 9.17 -5.67
CA GLN A 91 17.71 7.88 -5.02
C GLN A 91 16.77 6.85 -5.65
N THR A 92 17.28 5.64 -5.79
CA THR A 92 16.47 4.45 -6.00
C THR A 92 16.40 3.65 -4.71
N PHE A 93 15.32 2.94 -4.50
CA PHE A 93 15.06 2.17 -3.29
C PHE A 93 14.94 0.70 -3.64
N ALA A 94 15.51 -0.14 -2.80
CA ALA A 94 15.44 -1.58 -2.94
C ALA A 94 15.39 -2.25 -1.57
N LEU A 95 14.91 -3.48 -1.52
CA LEU A 95 14.95 -4.27 -0.30
C LEU A 95 16.39 -4.70 0.01
N THR A 96 16.72 -4.73 1.30
CA THR A 96 17.90 -5.45 1.80
C THR A 96 17.56 -6.95 1.92
N ALA A 97 18.56 -7.79 2.21
CA ALA A 97 18.32 -9.19 2.52
C ALA A 97 17.36 -9.34 3.73
N HIS A 98 17.50 -8.46 4.73
CA HIS A 98 16.60 -8.40 5.88
C HIS A 98 15.17 -7.99 5.46
N GLY A 99 15.05 -7.05 4.52
CA GLY A 99 13.77 -6.65 3.95
C GLY A 99 13.08 -7.77 3.18
N GLU A 100 13.83 -8.55 2.42
CA GLU A 100 13.31 -9.74 1.72
C GLU A 100 12.72 -10.75 2.70
N THR A 101 13.42 -11.03 3.79
CA THR A 101 12.92 -11.91 4.86
C THR A 101 11.67 -11.34 5.51
N LYS A 102 11.67 -10.06 5.82
CA LYS A 102 10.54 -9.39 6.46
C LYS A 102 9.28 -9.43 5.60
N VAL A 103 9.39 -9.14 4.30
CA VAL A 103 8.23 -9.16 3.40
C VAL A 103 7.72 -10.58 3.17
N ALA A 104 8.60 -11.58 3.14
CA ALA A 104 8.20 -12.98 3.05
C ALA A 104 7.40 -13.42 4.29
N ASP A 105 7.86 -13.06 5.48
CA ASP A 105 7.14 -13.33 6.73
C ASP A 105 5.79 -12.64 6.79
N ALA A 106 5.76 -11.36 6.39
CA ALA A 106 4.54 -10.56 6.36
C ALA A 106 3.53 -11.08 5.33
N HIS A 107 4.01 -11.62 4.21
CA HIS A 107 3.15 -12.14 3.14
C HIS A 107 2.23 -13.27 3.63
N VAL A 108 2.72 -14.13 4.51
CA VAL A 108 1.91 -15.22 5.10
C VAL A 108 0.70 -14.63 5.85
N HIS A 109 0.91 -13.58 6.62
CA HIS A 109 -0.16 -12.91 7.36
C HIS A 109 -1.06 -12.07 6.46
N TRP A 110 -0.49 -11.42 5.45
CA TRP A 110 -1.25 -10.71 4.43
C TRP A 110 -2.20 -11.66 3.70
N LEU A 111 -1.71 -12.84 3.30
CA LEU A 111 -2.52 -13.84 2.60
C LEU A 111 -3.66 -14.33 3.49
N ALA A 112 -3.40 -14.54 4.78
CA ALA A 112 -4.45 -14.91 5.73
C ALA A 112 -5.53 -13.83 5.85
N ALA A 113 -5.14 -12.55 5.87
CA ALA A 113 -6.08 -11.42 5.86
C ALA A 113 -6.90 -11.39 4.58
N GLN A 114 -6.26 -11.58 3.43
CA GLN A 114 -6.91 -11.61 2.13
C GLN A 114 -7.98 -12.71 2.06
N GLU A 115 -7.64 -13.91 2.48
CA GLU A 115 -8.57 -15.03 2.51
C GLU A 115 -9.73 -14.79 3.48
N ALA A 116 -9.46 -14.24 4.65
CA ALA A 116 -10.50 -13.91 5.62
C ALA A 116 -11.44 -12.82 5.09
N PHE A 117 -10.93 -11.79 4.46
CA PHE A 117 -11.74 -10.74 3.84
C PHE A 117 -12.64 -11.32 2.75
N GLU A 118 -12.10 -12.17 1.88
CA GLU A 118 -12.86 -12.79 0.80
C GLU A 118 -13.96 -13.74 1.33
N ARG A 119 -13.73 -14.40 2.46
CA ARG A 119 -14.77 -15.20 3.13
C ARG A 119 -15.90 -14.33 3.66
N TYR A 120 -15.60 -13.17 4.25
CA TYR A 120 -16.61 -12.26 4.79
C TYR A 120 -17.40 -11.55 3.70
N PHE A 121 -16.71 -11.07 2.68
CA PHE A 121 -17.30 -10.20 1.66
C PHE A 121 -17.81 -11.00 0.45
N GLY A 122 -17.29 -12.19 0.23
CA GLY A 122 -17.50 -13.01 -0.96
C GLY A 122 -16.36 -12.80 -1.97
N SER A 123 -15.80 -13.89 -2.49
CA SER A 123 -14.64 -13.80 -3.41
C SER A 123 -14.98 -13.10 -4.72
N THR A 124 -16.16 -13.35 -5.29
CA THR A 124 -16.63 -12.67 -6.51
C THR A 124 -16.86 -11.18 -6.24
N GLN A 125 -17.51 -10.84 -5.13
CA GLN A 125 -17.77 -9.46 -4.73
C GLN A 125 -16.46 -8.71 -4.44
N ALA A 126 -15.51 -9.35 -3.79
CA ALA A 126 -14.20 -8.76 -3.51
C ALA A 126 -13.43 -8.46 -4.81
N ALA A 127 -13.47 -9.38 -5.78
CA ALA A 127 -12.83 -9.18 -7.08
C ALA A 127 -13.47 -8.00 -7.84
N ARG A 128 -14.80 -7.91 -7.86
CA ARG A 128 -15.53 -6.80 -8.47
C ARG A 128 -15.21 -5.46 -7.80
N LEU A 129 -15.19 -5.44 -6.47
CA LEU A 129 -14.83 -4.24 -5.71
C LEU A 129 -13.42 -3.79 -6.06
N ARG A 130 -12.46 -4.71 -6.07
CA ARG A 130 -11.07 -4.41 -6.41
C ARG A 130 -10.94 -3.81 -7.80
N ASP A 131 -11.64 -4.38 -8.79
CA ASP A 131 -11.65 -3.87 -10.17
C ASP A 131 -12.21 -2.45 -10.23
N GLU A 132 -13.30 -2.17 -9.52
CA GLU A 132 -13.90 -0.84 -9.45
C GLU A 132 -12.97 0.16 -8.76
N LEU A 133 -12.29 -0.24 -7.68
CA LEU A 133 -11.34 0.63 -6.99
C LEU A 133 -10.13 0.95 -7.87
N PHE A 134 -9.59 -0.02 -8.60
CA PHE A 134 -8.51 0.22 -9.55
C PHE A 134 -8.96 1.10 -10.72
N ARG A 135 -10.22 0.96 -11.17
CA ARG A 135 -10.79 1.84 -12.18
C ARG A 135 -10.81 3.30 -11.72
N ILE A 136 -11.14 3.54 -10.46
CA ILE A 136 -11.05 4.88 -9.86
C ILE A 136 -9.60 5.39 -9.92
N THR A 137 -8.65 4.59 -9.46
CA THR A 137 -7.23 4.98 -9.39
C THR A 137 -6.65 5.33 -10.76
N HIS A 138 -7.03 4.56 -11.80
CA HIS A 138 -6.42 4.71 -13.12
C HIS A 138 -7.15 5.70 -14.04
N ASN A 139 -8.41 6.06 -13.74
CA ASN A 139 -9.22 6.87 -14.65
C ASN A 139 -9.65 8.25 -14.10
N LEU A 140 -9.53 8.48 -12.79
CA LEU A 140 -9.75 9.83 -12.30
C LEU A 140 -8.64 10.75 -12.78
N PRO A 141 -8.98 11.97 -13.24
CA PRO A 141 -7.96 12.90 -13.71
C PRO A 141 -7.00 13.28 -12.58
N GLU A 142 -5.71 13.28 -12.89
CA GLU A 142 -4.71 13.90 -12.05
C GLU A 142 -4.88 15.41 -12.05
N ARG A 143 -4.37 16.10 -11.04
CA ARG A 143 -4.45 17.57 -10.93
C ARG A 143 -3.83 18.27 -12.12
#